data_475bee1128608b693c58e37ee8a44f4c
#
_entry.id   475bee1128608b693c58e37ee8a44f4c
#
_cell.length_a   1.000
_cell.length_b   1.000
_cell.length_c   1.000
_cell.angle_alpha   90.00
_cell.angle_beta   90.00
_cell.angle_gamma   90.00
#
_symmetry.space_group_name_H-M   'P 1'
#
loop_
_entity.id
_entity.type
_entity.pdbx_description
1 polymer ?
#
loop_
_entity_poly.entity_id
_entity_poly.type
_entity_poly.pdbx_seq_one_letter_code
_entity_poly.pdbx_strand_id
1 'polypeptide(L)'
;MFTATWPPAVRDLAMTFMTSPVTVTIGGEPSADPRANARIKQDVEVVKSHEKETRLVHLLNQSQKGSSPAKVLAFCLYKKEAVRIERLLRNKGFKVGAIHGDMSQQERFKSLEAFKSGSATILVATDVAARGLDIPSVKLVLNVTFPLTVEDYVHRIGR
;
A
#
# COMPACT_ATOMS: atom_id res chain seq x y z
N MET A 1 -0.56 9.72 -21.02
CA MET A 1 -1.11 9.29 -19.72
C MET A 1 -0.74 7.83 -19.50
N PHE A 2 -0.34 7.43 -18.30
CA PHE A 2 -0.03 6.04 -17.95
C PHE A 2 -0.88 5.66 -16.75
N THR A 3 -1.50 4.47 -16.78
CA THR A 3 -2.36 3.99 -15.71
C THR A 3 -2.41 2.46 -15.72
N ALA A 4 -2.59 1.85 -14.56
CA ALA A 4 -2.81 0.41 -14.42
C ALA A 4 -4.31 0.04 -14.43
N THR A 5 -5.20 1.00 -14.26
CA THR A 5 -6.65 0.83 -14.28
C THR A 5 -7.27 1.82 -15.26
N TRP A 6 -8.30 1.41 -16.01
CA TRP A 6 -8.92 2.25 -17.04
C TRP A 6 -10.45 2.29 -16.92
N PRO A 7 -10.99 2.76 -15.76
CA PRO A 7 -12.42 2.92 -15.56
C PRO A 7 -13.04 3.90 -16.58
N PRO A 8 -14.30 3.74 -16.97
CA PRO A 8 -14.96 4.62 -17.93
C PRO A 8 -14.84 6.10 -17.59
N ALA A 9 -15.06 6.48 -16.35
CA ALA A 9 -14.96 7.88 -15.91
C ALA A 9 -13.53 8.48 -16.10
N VAL A 10 -12.48 7.68 -15.88
CA VAL A 10 -11.09 8.11 -16.11
C VAL A 10 -10.81 8.22 -17.61
N ARG A 11 -11.33 7.29 -18.42
CA ARG A 11 -11.25 7.34 -19.86
C ARG A 11 -11.90 8.60 -20.41
N ASP A 12 -13.13 8.88 -20.01
CA ASP A 12 -13.90 10.05 -20.48
C ASP A 12 -13.17 11.34 -20.11
N LEU A 13 -12.68 11.46 -18.87
CA LEU A 13 -11.87 12.59 -18.45
C LEU A 13 -10.58 12.71 -19.29
N ALA A 14 -9.88 11.63 -19.53
CA ALA A 14 -8.64 11.64 -20.33
C ALA A 14 -8.89 12.14 -21.75
N MET A 15 -10.02 11.75 -22.36
CA MET A 15 -10.39 12.18 -23.71
C MET A 15 -10.68 13.68 -23.81
N THR A 16 -11.00 14.36 -22.71
CA THR A 16 -11.15 15.83 -22.72
C THR A 16 -9.82 16.57 -22.84
N PHE A 17 -8.71 15.94 -22.45
CA PHE A 17 -7.37 16.55 -22.44
C PHE A 17 -6.46 16.08 -23.59
N MET A 18 -6.85 15.04 -24.33
CA MET A 18 -6.03 14.45 -25.37
C MET A 18 -6.68 14.61 -26.75
N THR A 19 -5.88 14.99 -27.74
CA THR A 19 -6.32 15.08 -29.14
C THR A 19 -5.87 13.82 -29.89
N SER A 20 -6.82 13.04 -30.41
CA SER A 20 -6.57 11.80 -31.18
C SER A 20 -5.55 10.85 -30.51
N PRO A 21 -5.77 10.45 -29.25
CA PRO A 21 -4.80 9.63 -28.53
C PRO A 21 -4.72 8.22 -29.12
N VAL A 22 -3.52 7.65 -29.13
CA VAL A 22 -3.28 6.24 -29.42
C VAL A 22 -3.24 5.47 -28.10
N THR A 23 -4.03 4.40 -28.01
CA THR A 23 -4.03 3.52 -26.83
C THR A 23 -3.03 2.40 -27.05
N VAL A 24 -2.07 2.26 -26.14
CA VAL A 24 -1.13 1.13 -26.10
C VAL A 24 -1.43 0.30 -24.86
N THR A 25 -1.81 -0.95 -25.05
CA THR A 25 -2.10 -1.89 -23.96
C THR A 25 -0.96 -2.90 -23.83
N ILE A 26 -0.41 -3.04 -22.63
CA ILE A 26 0.65 -4.02 -22.33
C ILE A 26 0.05 -5.09 -21.41
N GLY A 27 0.17 -6.36 -21.80
CA GLY A 27 -0.22 -7.49 -20.95
C GLY A 27 -1.57 -8.14 -21.26
N GLY A 28 -2.18 -7.87 -22.42
CA GLY A 28 -3.40 -8.53 -22.88
C GLY A 28 -4.57 -7.60 -23.18
N GLU A 29 -5.74 -8.16 -23.42
CA GLU A 29 -6.95 -7.39 -23.72
C GLU A 29 -7.30 -6.41 -22.59
N PRO A 30 -7.71 -5.17 -22.95
CA PRO A 30 -8.19 -4.20 -21.98
C PRO A 30 -9.44 -4.76 -21.28
N SER A 31 -9.30 -5.18 -20.03
CA SER A 31 -10.48 -5.52 -19.23
C SER A 31 -10.93 -4.31 -18.42
N ALA A 32 -12.24 -4.09 -18.36
CA ALA A 32 -12.82 -3.06 -17.50
C ALA A 32 -12.53 -3.33 -16.01
N ASP A 33 -12.27 -4.60 -15.67
CA ASP A 33 -12.00 -5.01 -14.29
C ASP A 33 -10.50 -4.96 -13.98
N PRO A 34 -10.11 -4.31 -12.87
CA PRO A 34 -8.73 -4.31 -12.40
C PRO A 34 -8.29 -5.73 -12.02
N ARG A 35 -7.17 -6.18 -12.58
CA ARG A 35 -6.64 -7.53 -12.32
C ARG A 35 -5.37 -7.46 -11.49
N ALA A 36 -5.33 -8.29 -10.46
CA ALA A 36 -4.11 -8.53 -9.70
C ALA A 36 -3.08 -9.30 -10.55
N ASN A 37 -1.80 -8.99 -10.41
CA ASN A 37 -0.75 -9.77 -11.05
C ASN A 37 -0.76 -11.21 -10.49
N ALA A 38 -0.85 -12.22 -11.36
CA ALA A 38 -0.93 -13.63 -10.97
C ALA A 38 0.30 -14.14 -10.19
N ARG A 39 1.43 -13.42 -10.25
CA ARG A 39 2.63 -13.76 -9.46
C ARG A 39 2.57 -13.32 -8.02
N ILE A 40 1.58 -12.52 -7.62
CA ILE A 40 1.42 -12.05 -6.24
C ILE A 40 0.66 -13.12 -5.47
N LYS A 41 1.32 -13.71 -4.48
CA LYS A 41 0.64 -14.59 -3.53
C LYS A 41 -0.26 -13.77 -2.63
N GLN A 42 -1.51 -14.19 -2.49
CA GLN A 42 -2.51 -13.49 -1.71
C GLN A 42 -3.08 -14.46 -0.67
N ASP A 43 -2.97 -14.09 0.60
CA ASP A 43 -3.52 -14.83 1.72
C ASP A 43 -4.57 -13.95 2.42
N VAL A 44 -5.76 -14.46 2.66
CA VAL A 44 -6.87 -13.75 3.29
C VAL A 44 -7.23 -14.42 4.61
N GLU A 45 -7.29 -13.61 5.67
CA GLU A 45 -7.70 -14.07 6.99
C GLU A 45 -8.93 -13.28 7.46
N VAL A 46 -9.96 -13.99 7.91
CA VAL A 46 -11.13 -13.39 8.55
C VAL A 46 -10.90 -13.38 10.06
N VAL A 47 -10.75 -12.20 10.63
CA VAL A 47 -10.47 -12.03 12.06
C VAL A 47 -11.50 -11.10 12.72
N LYS A 48 -11.75 -11.30 14.01
CA LYS A 48 -12.61 -10.38 14.78
C LYS A 48 -11.89 -9.05 14.98
N SER A 49 -12.64 -7.96 15.07
CA SER A 49 -12.07 -6.60 15.17
C SER A 49 -11.09 -6.43 16.34
N HIS A 50 -11.38 -7.07 17.49
CA HIS A 50 -10.50 -7.00 18.67
C HIS A 50 -9.23 -7.86 18.56
N GLU A 51 -9.19 -8.82 17.64
CA GLU A 51 -8.03 -9.69 17.40
C GLU A 51 -7.09 -9.12 16.33
N LYS A 52 -7.57 -8.17 15.53
CA LYS A 52 -6.86 -7.62 14.37
C LYS A 52 -5.45 -7.11 14.70
N GLU A 53 -5.31 -6.32 15.77
CA GLU A 53 -4.01 -5.78 16.17
C GLU A 53 -3.04 -6.85 16.66
N THR A 54 -3.54 -7.82 17.43
CA THR A 54 -2.74 -8.95 17.91
C THR A 54 -2.25 -9.79 16.73
N ARG A 55 -3.14 -10.05 15.75
CA ARG A 55 -2.78 -10.80 14.55
C ARG A 55 -1.78 -10.05 13.69
N LEU A 56 -1.95 -8.73 13.50
CA LEU A 56 -1.01 -7.86 12.81
C LEU A 56 0.40 -7.97 13.43
N VAL A 57 0.51 -7.82 14.74
CA VAL A 57 1.79 -7.92 15.47
C VAL A 57 2.42 -9.31 15.29
N HIS A 58 1.60 -10.37 15.30
CA HIS A 58 2.09 -11.73 15.06
C HIS A 58 2.69 -11.90 13.66
N LEU A 59 1.99 -11.45 12.62
CA LEU A 59 2.46 -11.50 11.23
C LEU A 59 3.74 -10.68 11.03
N LEU A 60 3.79 -9.49 11.63
CA LEU A 60 4.98 -8.66 11.59
C LEU A 60 6.17 -9.32 12.29
N ASN A 61 5.97 -9.91 13.46
CA ASN A 61 7.02 -10.67 14.13
C ASN A 61 7.56 -11.81 13.26
N GLN A 62 6.70 -12.49 12.52
CA GLN A 62 7.16 -13.52 11.58
C GLN A 62 7.99 -12.95 10.44
N SER A 63 7.55 -11.84 9.85
CA SER A 63 8.21 -11.20 8.71
C SER A 63 9.55 -10.52 9.09
N GLN A 64 9.72 -10.18 10.35
CA GLN A 64 10.92 -9.51 10.87
C GLN A 64 11.95 -10.49 11.46
N LYS A 65 11.68 -11.81 11.44
CA LYS A 65 12.64 -12.83 11.90
C LYS A 65 13.77 -13.01 10.90
N GLY A 66 14.99 -13.20 11.41
CA GLY A 66 16.18 -13.51 10.61
C GLY A 66 17.14 -12.34 10.46
N SER A 67 18.22 -12.57 9.74
CA SER A 67 19.29 -11.59 9.52
C SER A 67 18.93 -10.45 8.55
N SER A 68 17.88 -10.62 7.75
CA SER A 68 17.39 -9.62 6.80
C SER A 68 15.88 -9.42 6.95
N PRO A 69 15.44 -8.52 7.84
CA PRO A 69 14.02 -8.23 8.02
C PRO A 69 13.33 -7.82 6.71
N ALA A 70 12.15 -8.35 6.46
CA ALA A 70 11.37 -8.00 5.28
C ALA A 70 10.89 -6.55 5.36
N LYS A 71 10.97 -5.82 4.27
CA LYS A 71 10.28 -4.53 4.13
C LYS A 71 8.78 -4.78 3.98
N VAL A 72 8.00 -4.24 4.90
CA VAL A 72 6.55 -4.42 4.99
C VAL A 72 5.83 -3.11 4.80
N LEU A 73 4.84 -3.09 3.91
CA LEU A 73 3.93 -1.97 3.73
C LEU A 73 2.56 -2.34 4.31
N ALA A 74 2.17 -1.64 5.38
CA ALA A 74 0.90 -1.88 6.08
C ALA A 74 -0.11 -0.79 5.74
N PHE A 75 -1.17 -1.17 5.01
CA PHE A 75 -2.22 -0.24 4.60
C PHE A 75 -3.33 -0.14 5.62
N CYS A 76 -3.65 1.08 6.00
CA CYS A 76 -4.82 1.47 6.78
C CYS A 76 -5.82 2.23 5.91
N LEU A 77 -7.11 2.10 6.22
CA LEU A 77 -8.15 2.80 5.47
C LEU A 77 -8.21 4.30 5.85
N TYR A 78 -8.07 4.58 7.15
CA TYR A 78 -8.21 5.94 7.68
C TYR A 78 -6.92 6.43 8.33
N LYS A 79 -6.68 7.74 8.24
CA LYS A 79 -5.53 8.40 8.87
C LYS A 79 -5.44 8.16 10.39
N LYS A 80 -6.58 8.19 11.09
CA LYS A 80 -6.64 7.90 12.54
C LYS A 80 -6.23 6.46 12.85
N GLU A 81 -6.58 5.52 11.98
CA GLU A 81 -6.13 4.13 12.10
C GLU A 81 -4.63 4.04 11.87
N ALA A 82 -4.08 4.71 10.85
CA ALA A 82 -2.65 4.71 10.56
C ALA A 82 -1.84 5.24 11.76
N VAL A 83 -2.24 6.35 12.37
CA VAL A 83 -1.60 6.90 13.58
C VAL A 83 -1.66 5.90 14.74
N ARG A 84 -2.81 5.26 14.96
CA ARG A 84 -2.98 4.28 16.03
C ARG A 84 -2.10 3.05 15.83
N ILE A 85 -2.07 2.51 14.61
CA ILE A 85 -1.24 1.35 14.26
C ILE A 85 0.25 1.68 14.33
N GLU A 86 0.68 2.84 13.83
CA GLU A 86 2.06 3.28 13.97
C GLU A 86 2.49 3.32 15.43
N ARG A 87 1.68 3.96 16.30
CA ARG A 87 1.95 4.05 17.74
C ARG A 87 2.00 2.67 18.40
N LEU A 88 1.06 1.79 18.07
CA LEU A 88 1.05 0.41 18.57
C LEU A 88 2.35 -0.31 18.22
N LEU A 89 2.75 -0.28 16.95
CA LEU A 89 3.94 -0.97 16.47
C LEU A 89 5.23 -0.39 17.08
N ARG A 90 5.31 0.93 17.21
CA ARG A 90 6.43 1.60 17.85
C ARG A 90 6.57 1.19 19.31
N ASN A 91 5.46 1.11 20.04
CA ASN A 91 5.43 0.65 21.44
C ASN A 91 5.80 -0.84 21.60
N LYS A 92 5.62 -1.64 20.52
CA LYS A 92 6.07 -3.04 20.47
C LYS A 92 7.53 -3.20 20.02
N GLY A 93 8.27 -2.10 19.84
CA GLY A 93 9.68 -2.11 19.48
C GLY A 93 9.99 -2.26 17.99
N PHE A 94 8.98 -2.20 17.10
CA PHE A 94 9.23 -2.23 15.66
C PHE A 94 9.84 -0.93 15.13
N LYS A 95 10.71 -1.05 14.14
CA LYS A 95 11.23 0.10 13.38
C LYS A 95 10.20 0.51 12.33
N VAL A 96 9.32 1.42 12.68
CA VAL A 96 8.15 1.82 11.89
C VAL A 96 8.18 3.29 11.52
N GLY A 97 7.87 3.60 10.26
CA GLY A 97 7.50 4.90 9.76
C GLY A 97 6.03 4.94 9.37
N ALA A 98 5.47 6.13 9.20
CA ALA A 98 4.10 6.30 8.72
C ALA A 98 4.02 7.35 7.61
N ILE A 99 3.01 7.22 6.72
CA ILE A 99 2.66 8.22 5.72
C ILE A 99 1.14 8.34 5.64
N HIS A 100 0.60 9.48 6.07
CA HIS A 100 -0.83 9.79 6.04
C HIS A 100 -1.09 11.28 5.85
N GLY A 101 -2.36 11.64 5.62
CA GLY A 101 -2.74 12.99 5.20
C GLY A 101 -2.46 14.12 6.21
N ASP A 102 -2.34 13.81 7.50
CA ASP A 102 -2.08 14.83 8.54
C ASP A 102 -0.59 15.17 8.70
N MET A 103 0.29 14.48 7.99
CA MET A 103 1.74 14.71 8.05
C MET A 103 2.14 15.81 7.07
N SER A 104 3.09 16.66 7.51
CA SER A 104 3.78 17.59 6.62
C SER A 104 4.58 16.84 5.53
N GLN A 105 4.89 17.50 4.44
CA GLN A 105 5.71 16.89 3.38
C GLN A 105 7.10 16.49 3.88
N GLN A 106 7.65 17.26 4.81
CA GLN A 106 8.96 16.96 5.40
C GLN A 106 8.92 15.67 6.24
N GLU A 107 7.87 15.44 7.04
CA GLU A 107 7.70 14.22 7.82
C GLU A 107 7.49 13.02 6.92
N ARG A 108 6.66 13.15 5.86
CA ARG A 108 6.44 12.11 4.86
C ARG A 108 7.75 11.73 4.17
N PHE A 109 8.53 12.70 3.76
CA PHE A 109 9.85 12.47 3.15
C PHE A 109 10.79 11.72 4.11
N LYS A 110 10.89 12.15 5.38
CA LYS A 110 11.71 11.47 6.40
C LYS A 110 11.28 10.02 6.61
N SER A 111 9.98 9.76 6.70
CA SER A 111 9.44 8.39 6.84
C SER A 111 9.76 7.51 5.65
N LEU A 112 9.63 8.05 4.43
CA LEU A 112 9.94 7.33 3.21
C LEU A 112 11.44 7.01 3.09
N GLU A 113 12.31 7.97 3.39
CA GLU A 113 13.77 7.77 3.38
C GLU A 113 14.21 6.75 4.44
N ALA A 114 13.63 6.80 5.64
CA ALA A 114 13.89 5.79 6.67
C ALA A 114 13.48 4.38 6.21
N PHE A 115 12.38 4.26 5.47
CA PHE A 115 11.93 3.00 4.90
C PHE A 115 12.82 2.55 3.73
N LYS A 116 13.22 3.46 2.83
CA LYS A 116 14.12 3.17 1.71
C LYS A 116 15.48 2.70 2.19
N SER A 117 16.06 3.37 3.17
CA SER A 117 17.36 3.02 3.75
C SER A 117 17.33 1.75 4.61
N GLY A 118 16.15 1.28 5.02
CA GLY A 118 16.01 0.14 5.94
C GLY A 118 16.13 0.51 7.42
N SER A 119 16.27 1.79 7.76
CA SER A 119 16.21 2.27 9.15
C SER A 119 14.83 2.03 9.76
N ALA A 120 13.76 2.09 8.94
CA ALA A 120 12.44 1.56 9.23
C ALA A 120 12.17 0.37 8.31
N THR A 121 11.74 -0.76 8.85
CA THR A 121 11.40 -1.97 8.08
C THR A 121 9.91 -2.09 7.82
N ILE A 122 9.09 -1.30 8.50
CA ILE A 122 7.64 -1.25 8.35
C ILE A 122 7.23 0.18 8.01
N LEU A 123 6.40 0.34 6.98
CA LEU A 123 5.78 1.60 6.63
C LEU A 123 4.26 1.46 6.73
N VAL A 124 3.63 2.23 7.62
CA VAL A 124 2.17 2.31 7.75
C VAL A 124 1.67 3.44 6.85
N ALA A 125 0.73 3.15 5.97
CA ALA A 125 0.28 4.14 4.99
C ALA A 125 -1.24 4.11 4.78
N THR A 126 -1.78 5.26 4.35
CA THR A 126 -3.12 5.33 3.75
C THR A 126 -3.00 5.39 2.23
N ASP A 127 -4.04 4.96 1.50
CA ASP A 127 -4.02 4.90 0.03
C ASP A 127 -3.61 6.22 -0.61
N VAL A 128 -4.28 7.30 -0.23
CA VAL A 128 -4.04 8.64 -0.79
C VAL A 128 -2.58 9.08 -0.59
N ALA A 129 -2.00 8.76 0.55
CA ALA A 129 -0.64 9.16 0.87
C ALA A 129 0.44 8.27 0.24
N ALA A 130 0.10 7.01 -0.07
CA ALA A 130 1.00 6.04 -0.69
C ALA A 130 0.97 6.04 -2.22
N ARG A 131 -0.07 6.61 -2.83
CA ARG A 131 -0.16 6.70 -4.31
C ARG A 131 1.00 7.51 -4.89
N GLY A 132 1.55 7.01 -6.00
CA GLY A 132 2.65 7.67 -6.70
C GLY A 132 4.01 7.59 -6.00
N LEU A 133 4.10 6.99 -4.82
CA LEU A 133 5.39 6.78 -4.16
C LEU A 133 6.12 5.60 -4.78
N ASP A 134 7.36 5.83 -5.17
CA ASP A 134 8.30 4.76 -5.49
C ASP A 134 8.84 4.14 -4.19
N ILE A 135 8.37 2.92 -3.89
CA ILE A 135 8.72 2.18 -2.67
C ILE A 135 9.38 0.86 -3.09
N PRO A 136 10.70 0.85 -3.19
CA PRO A 136 11.41 -0.33 -3.68
C PRO A 136 11.48 -1.44 -2.64
N SER A 137 11.59 -2.67 -3.13
CA SER A 137 11.92 -3.86 -2.34
C SER A 137 10.89 -4.24 -1.27
N VAL A 138 9.62 -3.89 -1.45
CA VAL A 138 8.54 -4.37 -0.58
C VAL A 138 8.42 -5.89 -0.75
N LYS A 139 8.47 -6.62 0.35
CA LYS A 139 8.34 -8.09 0.38
C LYS A 139 6.98 -8.56 0.85
N LEU A 140 6.29 -7.73 1.62
CA LEU A 140 4.98 -8.05 2.16
C LEU A 140 4.10 -6.80 2.20
N VAL A 141 2.89 -6.93 1.69
CA VAL A 141 1.83 -5.94 1.85
C VAL A 141 0.80 -6.50 2.82
N LEU A 142 0.48 -5.74 3.85
CA LEU A 142 -0.57 -6.08 4.82
C LEU A 142 -1.72 -5.08 4.70
N ASN A 143 -2.91 -5.56 4.38
CA ASN A 143 -4.13 -4.77 4.47
C ASN A 143 -4.65 -4.85 5.91
N VAL A 144 -4.30 -3.89 6.76
CA VAL A 144 -4.81 -3.81 8.14
C VAL A 144 -6.32 -3.63 8.12
N THR A 145 -6.80 -2.82 7.21
CA THR A 145 -8.22 -2.75 6.85
C THR A 145 -8.36 -2.87 5.34
N PHE A 146 -9.29 -3.73 4.92
CA PHE A 146 -9.54 -3.97 3.51
C PHE A 146 -9.96 -2.65 2.81
N PRO A 147 -9.51 -2.36 1.60
CA PRO A 147 -9.87 -1.14 0.89
C PRO A 147 -11.34 -1.14 0.47
N LEU A 148 -11.87 0.05 0.15
CA LEU A 148 -13.27 0.20 -0.24
C LEU A 148 -13.55 -0.21 -1.70
N THR A 149 -12.51 -0.21 -2.55
CA THR A 149 -12.65 -0.55 -3.96
C THR A 149 -11.66 -1.64 -4.37
N VAL A 150 -12.00 -2.36 -5.43
CA VAL A 150 -11.12 -3.38 -6.02
C VAL A 150 -9.88 -2.73 -6.64
N GLU A 151 -10.02 -1.53 -7.21
CA GLU A 151 -8.90 -0.76 -7.73
C GLU A 151 -7.87 -0.46 -6.65
N ASP A 152 -8.32 0.02 -5.49
CA ASP A 152 -7.43 0.28 -4.35
C ASP A 152 -6.74 -1.00 -3.89
N TYR A 153 -7.45 -2.12 -3.86
CA TYR A 153 -6.87 -3.42 -3.53
C TYR A 153 -5.74 -3.79 -4.49
N VAL A 154 -5.99 -3.73 -5.79
CA VAL A 154 -4.97 -4.04 -6.81
C VAL A 154 -3.78 -3.08 -6.73
N HIS A 155 -4.02 -1.79 -6.50
CA HIS A 155 -2.96 -0.80 -6.30
C HIS A 155 -2.13 -1.06 -5.04
N ARG A 156 -2.74 -1.55 -3.95
CA ARG A 156 -2.02 -1.89 -2.72
C ARG A 156 -1.12 -3.09 -2.89
N ILE A 157 -1.63 -4.19 -3.45
CA ILE A 157 -0.86 -5.42 -3.60
C ILE A 157 0.19 -5.36 -4.70
N GLY A 158 0.06 -4.45 -5.65
CA GLY A 158 0.99 -4.22 -6.75
C GLY A 158 2.23 -3.37 -6.40
N ARG A 159 2.65 -3.33 -5.10
CA ARG A 159 3.80 -2.56 -4.62
C ARG A 159 5.12 -3.33 -4.68
#